data_0dd87063e13ee93462e78d91edf7bdf5
#
_entry.id   0dd87063e13ee93462e78d91edf7bdf5
#
_cell.length_a   1.000
_cell.length_b   1.000
_cell.length_c   1.000
_cell.angle_alpha   90.00
_cell.angle_beta   90.00
_cell.angle_gamma   90.00
#
_symmetry.space_group_name_H-M   'P 1'
#
loop_
_entity.id
_entity.type
_entity.pdbx_description
1 polymer ?
#
loop_
_entity_poly.entity_id
_entity_poly.type
_entity_poly.pdbx_seq_one_letter_code
_entity_poly.pdbx_strand_id
1 'polypeptide(L)'
;MSKKKRLSYTLWVEKYRPEKVSQILLPKNVKDFFLKLVEEKEIPNLLLYSSSPGVGKTTMAKALVNDIKSDYIYINMSLESGIDTLRSRISKFATSYSMFGENEGGKKICILDEFDGSTPALQAAMRGFMEEFQDSCRFILTCNYVTKIIDPLKSRCQQIDFNMMDLKSQEECKPMVVQRLTGILKNEKVECKPETVRKIVDTFYPDVRRMINLLQQYSKKNGIIDIGIFDVEKVDNEFYEMIMNKKLTDARKYVIERNYNFDEMYRNLFDNLVPLLAKPKQAQVILIIAEMMYKNSFVVDKEINFTACLIEIMSVI
;
A
#
# COMPACT_ATOMS: atom_id res chain seq x y z
N MET A 1 -28.56 26.89 -3.50
CA MET A 1 -27.48 26.97 -4.50
C MET A 1 -27.01 25.57 -4.89
N SER A 2 -27.10 25.26 -6.15
CA SER A 2 -26.98 23.97 -6.78
C SER A 2 -25.64 23.28 -6.48
N LYS A 3 -25.67 22.08 -5.85
CA LYS A 3 -24.56 21.15 -5.87
C LYS A 3 -24.31 20.72 -7.32
N LYS A 4 -23.34 21.37 -7.99
CA LYS A 4 -22.85 20.92 -9.28
C LYS A 4 -22.48 19.41 -9.16
N LYS A 5 -23.22 18.56 -9.90
CA LYS A 5 -22.81 17.19 -10.23
C LYS A 5 -21.39 17.26 -10.78
N ARG A 6 -20.38 16.99 -9.96
CA ARG A 6 -19.08 16.55 -10.45
C ARG A 6 -19.33 15.19 -11.08
N LEU A 7 -19.54 15.17 -12.38
CA LEU A 7 -19.43 13.96 -13.19
C LEU A 7 -17.99 13.51 -13.10
N SER A 8 -17.78 12.40 -12.51
CA SER A 8 -16.67 11.99 -11.75
C SER A 8 -16.13 10.69 -12.31
N TYR A 9 -14.94 10.73 -12.70
CA TYR A 9 -14.05 9.59 -12.64
C TYR A 9 -13.51 9.45 -11.21
N THR A 10 -14.40 9.25 -10.24
CA THR A 10 -13.98 9.04 -8.87
C THR A 10 -13.41 7.64 -8.78
N LEU A 11 -12.15 7.53 -8.33
CA LEU A 11 -11.52 6.24 -8.09
C LEU A 11 -12.32 5.49 -7.02
N TRP A 12 -12.65 4.23 -7.29
CA TRP A 12 -13.40 3.41 -6.32
C TRP A 12 -12.67 3.27 -5.00
N VAL A 13 -11.35 3.21 -5.02
CA VAL A 13 -10.51 3.18 -3.82
C VAL A 13 -10.80 4.37 -2.90
N GLU A 14 -11.00 5.56 -3.46
CA GLU A 14 -11.31 6.75 -2.67
C GLU A 14 -12.81 6.81 -2.30
N LYS A 15 -13.71 6.46 -3.24
CA LYS A 15 -15.16 6.48 -3.03
C LYS A 15 -15.62 5.53 -1.93
N TYR A 16 -14.97 4.36 -1.83
CA TYR A 16 -15.31 3.29 -0.87
C TYR A 16 -14.31 3.17 0.27
N ARG A 17 -13.47 4.19 0.46
CA ARG A 17 -12.52 4.22 1.57
C ARG A 17 -13.28 4.24 2.91
N PRO A 18 -12.99 3.32 3.83
CA PRO A 18 -13.57 3.33 5.17
C PRO A 18 -13.31 4.66 5.89
N GLU A 19 -14.35 5.23 6.48
CA GLU A 19 -14.28 6.46 7.28
C GLU A 19 -14.30 6.18 8.78
N LYS A 20 -14.71 4.97 9.20
CA LYS A 20 -14.81 4.52 10.58
C LYS A 20 -13.99 3.25 10.82
N VAL A 21 -13.46 3.10 12.03
CA VAL A 21 -12.73 1.90 12.46
C VAL A 21 -13.57 0.63 12.28
N SER A 22 -14.86 0.68 12.60
CA SER A 22 -15.80 -0.44 12.45
C SER A 22 -15.90 -0.98 11.02
N GLN A 23 -15.64 -0.13 10.02
CA GLN A 23 -15.72 -0.49 8.60
C GLN A 23 -14.43 -1.13 8.05
N ILE A 24 -13.33 -1.05 8.78
CA ILE A 24 -12.04 -1.57 8.31
C ILE A 24 -12.01 -3.09 8.49
N LEU A 25 -11.43 -3.77 7.50
CA LEU A 25 -11.34 -5.22 7.45
C LEU A 25 -10.03 -5.65 8.12
N LEU A 26 -10.13 -6.07 9.37
CA LEU A 26 -9.01 -6.51 10.21
C LEU A 26 -9.43 -7.74 11.02
N PRO A 27 -8.47 -8.57 11.44
CA PRO A 27 -8.70 -9.61 12.42
C PRO A 27 -9.32 -9.05 13.69
N LYS A 28 -10.18 -9.82 14.32
CA LYS A 28 -10.98 -9.36 15.47
C LYS A 28 -10.13 -8.78 16.60
N ASN A 29 -9.05 -9.45 16.96
CA ASN A 29 -8.13 -8.99 18.02
C ASN A 29 -7.53 -7.59 17.73
N VAL A 30 -7.12 -7.34 16.48
CA VAL A 30 -6.57 -6.04 16.08
C VAL A 30 -7.68 -4.98 16.02
N LYS A 31 -8.86 -5.38 15.51
CA LYS A 31 -10.02 -4.48 15.44
C LYS A 31 -10.52 -4.08 16.82
N ASP A 32 -10.65 -5.02 17.75
CA ASP A 32 -11.09 -4.78 19.13
C ASP A 32 -10.14 -3.82 19.85
N PHE A 33 -8.82 -3.93 19.61
CA PHE A 33 -7.85 -2.97 20.13
C PHE A 33 -8.16 -1.53 19.68
N PHE A 34 -8.38 -1.30 18.37
CA PHE A 34 -8.70 0.04 17.87
C PHE A 34 -10.06 0.55 18.33
N LEU A 35 -11.07 -0.33 18.44
CA LEU A 35 -12.39 0.05 18.97
C LEU A 35 -12.30 0.49 20.43
N LYS A 36 -11.46 -0.15 21.22
CA LYS A 36 -11.19 0.25 22.60
C LYS A 36 -10.57 1.65 22.68
N LEU A 37 -9.59 1.96 21.81
CA LEU A 37 -9.01 3.31 21.73
C LEU A 37 -10.07 4.37 21.37
N VAL A 38 -11.04 4.02 20.51
CA VAL A 38 -12.16 4.93 20.18
C VAL A 38 -13.07 5.17 21.37
N GLU A 39 -13.38 4.12 22.15
CA GLU A 39 -14.21 4.20 23.38
C GLU A 39 -13.53 5.05 24.45
N GLU A 40 -12.23 4.84 24.67
CA GLU A 40 -11.43 5.56 25.66
C GLU A 40 -11.13 7.02 25.25
N LYS A 41 -11.31 7.34 23.96
CA LYS A 41 -10.94 8.63 23.34
C LYS A 41 -9.48 9.06 23.59
N GLU A 42 -8.64 8.12 23.92
CA GLU A 42 -7.22 8.34 24.17
C GLU A 42 -6.40 7.33 23.36
N ILE A 43 -5.36 7.83 22.68
CA ILE A 43 -4.46 6.97 21.89
C ILE A 43 -3.02 7.14 22.37
N PRO A 44 -2.25 6.05 22.43
CA PRO A 44 -0.80 6.13 22.54
C PRO A 44 -0.18 6.58 21.21
N ASN A 45 1.12 6.82 21.19
CA ASN A 45 1.82 6.89 19.90
C ASN A 45 1.76 5.51 19.22
N LEU A 46 1.38 5.47 17.96
CA LEU A 46 1.19 4.24 17.20
C LEU A 46 2.19 4.13 16.05
N LEU A 47 2.68 2.92 15.80
CA LEU A 47 3.43 2.57 14.59
C LEU A 47 2.68 1.44 13.87
N LEU A 48 2.01 1.79 12.78
CA LEU A 48 1.26 0.85 11.95
C LEU A 48 2.16 0.37 10.81
N TYR A 49 2.50 -0.91 10.76
CA TYR A 49 3.43 -1.42 9.76
C TYR A 49 2.90 -2.65 9.03
N SER A 50 3.35 -2.84 7.80
CA SER A 50 3.12 -4.05 7.01
C SER A 50 4.03 -4.05 5.80
N SER A 51 4.65 -5.18 5.51
CA SER A 51 5.43 -5.39 4.28
C SER A 51 4.57 -5.34 3.01
N SER A 52 3.27 -5.61 3.14
CA SER A 52 2.32 -5.54 2.03
C SER A 52 1.71 -4.14 1.90
N PRO A 53 1.67 -3.56 0.69
CA PRO A 53 0.93 -2.32 0.43
C PRO A 53 -0.59 -2.57 0.45
N GLY A 54 -1.38 -1.50 0.45
CA GLY A 54 -2.84 -1.61 0.25
C GLY A 54 -3.66 -2.26 1.37
N VAL A 55 -3.05 -2.64 2.50
CA VAL A 55 -3.70 -3.32 3.64
C VAL A 55 -4.52 -2.38 4.56
N GLY A 56 -4.45 -1.07 4.34
CA GLY A 56 -5.30 -0.11 5.06
C GLY A 56 -4.65 0.65 6.22
N LYS A 57 -3.31 0.66 6.38
CA LYS A 57 -2.59 1.41 7.44
C LYS A 57 -3.01 2.88 7.53
N THR A 58 -2.85 3.63 6.45
CA THR A 58 -3.23 5.05 6.36
C THR A 58 -4.74 5.26 6.54
N THR A 59 -5.56 4.31 6.05
CA THR A 59 -7.01 4.32 6.21
C THR A 59 -7.39 4.16 7.68
N MET A 60 -6.73 3.25 8.41
CA MET A 60 -6.93 3.08 9.85
C MET A 60 -6.55 4.33 10.63
N ALA A 61 -5.39 4.93 10.35
CA ALA A 61 -4.98 6.17 11.00
C ALA A 61 -6.04 7.28 10.86
N LYS A 62 -6.57 7.48 9.64
CA LYS A 62 -7.62 8.48 9.37
C LYS A 62 -8.97 8.12 10.00
N ALA A 63 -9.39 6.86 9.91
CA ALA A 63 -10.65 6.41 10.50
C ALA A 63 -10.64 6.52 12.04
N LEU A 64 -9.52 6.19 12.68
CA LEU A 64 -9.36 6.32 14.12
C LEU A 64 -9.53 7.77 14.57
N VAL A 65 -8.88 8.71 13.88
CA VAL A 65 -8.99 10.14 14.19
C VAL A 65 -10.41 10.66 13.97
N ASN A 66 -11.08 10.22 12.90
CA ASN A 66 -12.47 10.59 12.62
C ASN A 66 -13.43 10.09 13.72
N ASP A 67 -13.26 8.83 14.17
CA ASP A 67 -14.13 8.25 15.21
C ASP A 67 -13.91 8.90 16.58
N ILE A 68 -12.66 9.26 16.93
CA ILE A 68 -12.32 9.97 18.17
C ILE A 68 -12.73 11.45 18.10
N LYS A 69 -12.92 12.00 16.91
CA LYS A 69 -13.18 13.43 16.64
C LYS A 69 -12.06 14.35 17.12
N SER A 70 -10.82 13.94 16.94
CA SER A 70 -9.65 14.76 17.26
C SER A 70 -9.22 15.62 16.09
N ASP A 71 -8.69 16.81 16.38
CA ASP A 71 -7.97 17.59 15.38
C ASP A 71 -6.72 16.81 14.93
N TYR A 72 -6.46 16.79 13.63
CA TYR A 72 -5.28 16.13 13.11
C TYR A 72 -4.59 16.88 11.99
N ILE A 73 -3.30 16.64 11.86
CA ILE A 73 -2.49 17.00 10.70
C ILE A 73 -2.01 15.72 10.02
N TYR A 74 -2.07 15.72 8.69
CA TYR A 74 -1.54 14.63 7.86
C TYR A 74 -0.30 15.12 7.11
N ILE A 75 0.79 14.36 7.22
CA ILE A 75 2.07 14.63 6.55
C ILE A 75 2.56 13.34 5.90
N ASN A 76 2.78 13.38 4.58
CA ASN A 76 3.46 12.29 3.88
C ASN A 76 4.97 12.51 3.94
N MET A 77 5.68 11.58 4.58
CA MET A 77 7.10 11.69 4.85
C MET A 77 7.98 11.40 3.63
N SER A 78 7.42 10.79 2.60
CA SER A 78 8.13 10.62 1.31
C SER A 78 8.25 11.94 0.53
N LEU A 79 7.39 12.94 0.84
CA LEU A 79 7.39 14.26 0.21
C LEU A 79 8.06 15.33 1.08
N GLU A 80 8.23 15.07 2.37
CA GLU A 80 8.75 16.03 3.34
C GLU A 80 10.17 15.66 3.75
N SER A 81 11.16 16.45 3.35
CA SER A 81 12.57 16.18 3.64
C SER A 81 13.22 17.15 4.65
N GLY A 82 12.55 18.26 4.96
CA GLY A 82 13.09 19.31 5.83
C GLY A 82 12.73 19.12 7.29
N ILE A 83 13.74 18.95 8.17
CA ILE A 83 13.55 18.84 9.63
C ILE A 83 12.88 20.09 10.19
N ASP A 84 13.36 21.28 9.81
CA ASP A 84 12.85 22.56 10.31
C ASP A 84 11.42 22.83 9.83
N THR A 85 11.11 22.46 8.60
CA THR A 85 9.76 22.56 8.05
C THR A 85 8.80 21.66 8.82
N LEU A 86 9.19 20.40 9.06
CA LEU A 86 8.40 19.45 9.83
C LEU A 86 8.19 19.95 11.26
N ARG A 87 9.25 20.40 11.92
CA ARG A 87 9.17 20.97 13.28
C ARG A 87 8.22 22.15 13.34
N SER A 88 8.34 23.09 12.40
CA SER A 88 7.46 24.27 12.34
C SER A 88 5.99 23.88 12.16
N ARG A 89 5.70 22.88 11.29
CA ARG A 89 4.33 22.38 11.06
C ARG A 89 3.75 21.71 12.30
N ILE A 90 4.52 20.83 12.95
CA ILE A 90 4.08 20.14 14.17
C ILE A 90 3.89 21.15 15.31
N SER A 91 4.86 22.05 15.54
CA SER A 91 4.78 23.06 16.60
C SER A 91 3.57 23.98 16.44
N LYS A 92 3.36 24.53 15.23
CA LYS A 92 2.18 25.37 14.94
C LYS A 92 0.88 24.62 15.17
N PHE A 93 0.81 23.36 14.79
CA PHE A 93 -0.37 22.54 15.00
C PHE A 93 -0.56 22.23 16.50
N ALA A 94 0.50 21.85 17.22
CA ALA A 94 0.46 21.53 18.64
C ALA A 94 -0.02 22.70 19.49
N THR A 95 0.42 23.93 19.15
CA THR A 95 0.10 25.17 19.89
C THR A 95 -1.17 25.87 19.39
N SER A 96 -1.80 25.45 18.29
CA SER A 96 -3.06 26.03 17.80
C SER A 96 -4.22 25.72 18.75
N TYR A 97 -5.28 26.50 18.72
CA TYR A 97 -6.52 26.16 19.42
C TYR A 97 -7.22 24.96 18.76
N SER A 98 -7.80 24.07 19.57
CA SER A 98 -8.59 22.94 19.06
C SER A 98 -9.93 23.41 18.55
N MET A 99 -10.36 22.91 17.37
CA MET A 99 -11.70 23.20 16.82
C MET A 99 -12.81 22.44 17.56
N PHE A 100 -12.49 21.32 18.20
CA PHE A 100 -13.47 20.47 18.91
C PHE A 100 -13.56 20.75 20.42
N GLY A 101 -12.81 21.75 20.93
CA GLY A 101 -12.72 22.06 22.36
C GLY A 101 -11.87 21.06 23.18
N GLU A 102 -11.33 21.51 24.29
CA GLU A 102 -10.42 20.71 25.13
C GLU A 102 -11.09 19.46 25.76
N ASN A 103 -12.43 19.42 25.80
CA ASN A 103 -13.18 18.37 26.50
C ASN A 103 -13.79 17.27 25.58
N GLU A 104 -13.82 17.44 24.26
CA GLU A 104 -14.48 16.46 23.37
C GLU A 104 -13.54 15.60 22.55
N GLY A 105 -12.33 16.05 22.21
CA GLY A 105 -11.44 15.40 21.23
C GLY A 105 -10.13 14.85 21.78
N GLY A 106 -9.83 15.00 23.05
CA GLY A 106 -8.53 14.56 23.59
C GLY A 106 -7.33 15.32 22.97
N LYS A 107 -6.17 14.65 22.93
CA LYS A 107 -4.94 15.20 22.35
C LYS A 107 -5.01 15.30 20.83
N LYS A 108 -4.37 16.30 20.26
CA LYS A 108 -4.22 16.44 18.79
C LYS A 108 -3.40 15.30 18.22
N ILE A 109 -3.64 14.96 16.95
CA ILE A 109 -3.01 13.80 16.34
C ILE A 109 -2.20 14.22 15.11
N CYS A 110 -0.93 13.81 15.09
CA CYS A 110 -0.04 13.95 13.92
C CYS A 110 0.06 12.60 13.21
N ILE A 111 -0.52 12.49 12.01
CA ILE A 111 -0.36 11.31 11.14
C ILE A 111 0.83 11.54 10.25
N LEU A 112 1.87 10.70 10.39
CA LEU A 112 3.09 10.71 9.60
C LEU A 112 3.10 9.46 8.71
N ASP A 113 2.68 9.62 7.47
CA ASP A 113 2.49 8.51 6.52
C ASP A 113 3.77 8.23 5.74
N GLU A 114 4.02 6.97 5.40
CA GLU A 114 5.24 6.51 4.69
C GLU A 114 6.54 6.90 5.42
N PHE A 115 6.57 6.70 6.73
CA PHE A 115 7.65 7.17 7.59
C PHE A 115 8.99 6.47 7.33
N ASP A 116 8.98 5.31 6.73
CA ASP A 116 10.17 4.59 6.23
C ASP A 116 10.87 5.26 5.04
N GLY A 117 10.25 6.28 4.43
CA GLY A 117 10.88 7.18 3.47
C GLY A 117 11.72 8.30 4.11
N SER A 118 11.64 8.49 5.43
CA SER A 118 12.36 9.55 6.14
C SER A 118 13.83 9.23 6.38
N THR A 119 14.69 10.28 6.38
CA THR A 119 16.12 10.12 6.66
C THR A 119 16.38 9.77 8.14
N PRO A 120 17.51 9.10 8.47
CA PRO A 120 17.87 8.80 9.85
C PRO A 120 17.97 10.05 10.75
N ALA A 121 18.43 11.17 10.20
CA ALA A 121 18.50 12.44 10.91
C ALA A 121 17.11 12.98 11.29
N LEU A 122 16.16 12.87 10.36
CA LEU A 122 14.77 13.27 10.60
C LEU A 122 14.09 12.34 11.60
N GLN A 123 14.37 11.04 11.56
CA GLN A 123 13.87 10.07 12.54
C GLN A 123 14.41 10.38 13.95
N ALA A 124 15.70 10.74 14.07
CA ALA A 124 16.29 11.15 15.34
C ALA A 124 15.65 12.44 15.89
N ALA A 125 15.37 13.43 15.02
CA ALA A 125 14.66 14.65 15.41
C ALA A 125 13.23 14.36 15.88
N MET A 126 12.51 13.44 15.23
CA MET A 126 11.15 13.03 15.61
C MET A 126 11.08 12.46 17.03
N ARG A 127 12.12 11.77 17.49
CA ARG A 127 12.20 11.35 18.90
C ARG A 127 12.06 12.54 19.83
N GLY A 128 12.80 13.62 19.57
CA GLY A 128 12.71 14.87 20.36
C GLY A 128 11.32 15.51 20.27
N PHE A 129 10.69 15.51 19.08
CA PHE A 129 9.35 16.06 18.92
C PHE A 129 8.29 15.26 19.70
N MET A 130 8.39 13.93 19.74
CA MET A 130 7.49 13.10 20.55
C MET A 130 7.60 13.40 22.05
N GLU A 131 8.79 13.73 22.54
CA GLU A 131 9.03 14.12 23.94
C GLU A 131 8.55 15.56 24.20
N GLU A 132 8.88 16.50 23.31
CA GLU A 132 8.52 17.92 23.41
C GLU A 132 7.00 18.15 23.42
N PHE A 133 6.26 17.40 22.58
CA PHE A 133 4.82 17.59 22.39
C PHE A 133 3.94 16.51 23.05
N GLN A 134 4.48 15.70 23.97
CA GLN A 134 3.77 14.58 24.60
C GLN A 134 2.47 14.97 25.30
N ASP A 135 2.36 16.21 25.81
CA ASP A 135 1.19 16.68 26.54
C ASP A 135 0.08 17.18 25.61
N SER A 136 0.43 17.66 24.42
CA SER A 136 -0.50 18.25 23.46
C SER A 136 -0.81 17.36 22.25
N CYS A 137 0.12 16.48 21.86
CA CYS A 137 -0.01 15.67 20.63
C CYS A 137 0.25 14.18 20.85
N ARG A 138 -0.36 13.38 19.97
CA ARG A 138 -0.02 11.96 19.72
C ARG A 138 0.37 11.78 18.29
N PHE A 139 1.20 10.76 18.04
CA PHE A 139 1.75 10.48 16.72
C PHE A 139 1.29 9.12 16.23
N ILE A 140 0.81 9.07 14.99
CA ILE A 140 0.50 7.83 14.27
C ILE A 140 1.46 7.77 13.09
N LEU A 141 2.41 6.84 13.15
CA LEU A 141 3.38 6.57 12.09
C LEU A 141 2.89 5.39 11.26
N THR A 142 3.00 5.48 9.94
CA THR A 142 2.80 4.31 9.08
C THR A 142 4.07 4.00 8.32
N CYS A 143 4.36 2.73 8.09
CA CYS A 143 5.49 2.31 7.26
C CYS A 143 5.26 0.96 6.59
N ASN A 144 6.01 0.69 5.53
CA ASN A 144 6.06 -0.63 4.90
C ASN A 144 7.21 -1.46 5.48
N TYR A 145 8.34 -0.85 5.76
CA TYR A 145 9.54 -1.51 6.23
C TYR A 145 9.88 -1.05 7.66
N VAL A 146 9.39 -1.80 8.67
CA VAL A 146 9.68 -1.50 10.09
C VAL A 146 11.17 -1.56 10.40
N THR A 147 11.95 -2.30 9.63
CA THR A 147 13.42 -2.38 9.75
C THR A 147 14.13 -1.08 9.42
N LYS A 148 13.51 -0.18 8.64
CA LYS A 148 14.03 1.16 8.35
C LYS A 148 13.76 2.18 9.46
N ILE A 149 12.95 1.83 10.46
CA ILE A 149 12.64 2.70 11.58
C ILE A 149 13.65 2.45 12.71
N ILE A 150 14.22 3.52 13.25
CA ILE A 150 15.20 3.43 14.35
C ILE A 150 14.55 2.93 15.64
N ASP A 151 15.28 2.14 16.42
CA ASP A 151 14.77 1.53 17.66
C ASP A 151 14.27 2.54 18.71
N PRO A 152 14.90 3.73 18.87
CA PRO A 152 14.38 4.75 19.78
C PRO A 152 12.97 5.25 19.47
N LEU A 153 12.52 5.21 18.21
CA LEU A 153 11.14 5.53 17.84
C LEU A 153 10.21 4.34 18.04
N LYS A 154 10.65 3.13 17.69
CA LYS A 154 9.89 1.90 17.94
C LYS A 154 9.53 1.74 19.41
N SER A 155 10.47 2.02 20.31
CA SER A 155 10.24 1.92 21.76
C SER A 155 9.26 2.95 22.32
N ARG A 156 9.01 4.05 21.61
CA ARG A 156 8.06 5.11 21.98
C ARG A 156 6.67 4.94 21.35
N CYS A 157 6.52 3.96 20.49
CA CYS A 157 5.26 3.68 19.80
C CYS A 157 4.75 2.28 20.14
N GLN A 158 3.45 2.15 20.27
CA GLN A 158 2.81 0.84 20.25
C GLN A 158 2.80 0.35 18.81
N GLN A 159 3.48 -0.78 18.57
CA GLN A 159 3.66 -1.35 17.26
C GLN A 159 2.48 -2.26 16.93
N ILE A 160 1.83 -2.03 15.79
CA ILE A 160 0.68 -2.82 15.31
C ILE A 160 1.03 -3.39 13.94
N ASP A 161 1.06 -4.70 13.86
CA ASP A 161 1.33 -5.43 12.62
C ASP A 161 0.06 -5.59 11.78
N PHE A 162 0.12 -5.14 10.53
CA PHE A 162 -0.94 -5.26 9.53
C PHE A 162 -0.63 -6.34 8.47
N ASN A 163 0.35 -7.21 8.70
CA ASN A 163 0.75 -8.18 7.69
C ASN A 163 -0.34 -9.22 7.35
N MET A 164 -1.25 -9.54 8.23
CA MET A 164 -2.44 -10.40 7.97
C MET A 164 -2.19 -11.63 7.07
N MET A 165 -0.96 -12.18 7.10
CA MET A 165 -0.53 -13.28 6.24
C MET A 165 -0.64 -14.65 6.90
N ASP A 166 -0.87 -14.69 8.22
CA ASP A 166 -1.09 -15.95 8.93
C ASP A 166 -2.44 -16.56 8.55
N LEU A 167 -2.53 -17.90 8.61
CA LEU A 167 -3.72 -18.65 8.17
C LEU A 167 -4.99 -18.19 8.88
N LYS A 168 -4.92 -17.95 10.19
CA LYS A 168 -6.06 -17.52 10.98
C LYS A 168 -6.60 -16.16 10.53
N SER A 169 -5.73 -15.20 10.33
CA SER A 169 -6.09 -13.86 9.80
C SER A 169 -6.68 -13.96 8.40
N GLN A 170 -6.14 -14.84 7.54
CA GLN A 170 -6.69 -15.06 6.20
C GLN A 170 -8.09 -15.66 6.22
N GLU A 171 -8.31 -16.72 7.02
CA GLU A 171 -9.63 -17.36 7.17
C GLU A 171 -10.69 -16.38 7.69
N GLU A 172 -10.30 -15.48 8.57
CA GLU A 172 -11.21 -14.49 9.13
C GLU A 172 -11.48 -13.32 8.17
N CYS A 173 -10.44 -12.76 7.54
CA CYS A 173 -10.55 -11.53 6.77
C CYS A 173 -10.97 -11.74 5.31
N LYS A 174 -10.54 -12.81 4.64
CA LYS A 174 -10.89 -13.06 3.23
C LYS A 174 -12.39 -13.04 2.96
N PRO A 175 -13.27 -13.69 3.76
CA PRO A 175 -14.71 -13.61 3.56
C PRO A 175 -15.26 -12.18 3.67
N MET A 176 -14.72 -11.37 4.59
CA MET A 176 -15.12 -9.98 4.75
C MET A 176 -14.69 -9.14 3.52
N VAL A 177 -13.51 -9.41 2.96
CA VAL A 177 -13.04 -8.76 1.72
C VAL A 177 -13.94 -9.12 0.55
N VAL A 178 -14.30 -10.40 0.37
CA VAL A 178 -15.26 -10.86 -0.66
C VAL A 178 -16.59 -10.11 -0.53
N GLN A 179 -17.14 -10.02 0.68
CA GLN A 179 -18.38 -9.30 0.93
C GLN A 179 -18.26 -7.80 0.57
N ARG A 180 -17.15 -7.16 0.92
CA ARG A 180 -16.88 -5.76 0.59
C ARG A 180 -16.82 -5.53 -0.91
N LEU A 181 -16.05 -6.33 -1.64
CA LEU A 181 -15.91 -6.21 -3.11
C LEU A 181 -17.24 -6.48 -3.81
N THR A 182 -17.99 -7.48 -3.39
CA THR A 182 -19.34 -7.76 -3.90
C THR A 182 -20.29 -6.58 -3.66
N GLY A 183 -20.22 -5.93 -2.49
CA GLY A 183 -20.99 -4.73 -2.19
C GLY A 183 -20.63 -3.55 -3.10
N ILE A 184 -19.34 -3.34 -3.37
CA ILE A 184 -18.87 -2.31 -4.31
C ILE A 184 -19.43 -2.57 -5.70
N LEU A 185 -19.31 -3.79 -6.23
CA LEU A 185 -19.79 -4.16 -7.56
C LEU A 185 -21.32 -3.96 -7.70
N LYS A 186 -22.09 -4.34 -6.68
CA LYS A 186 -23.54 -4.08 -6.64
C LYS A 186 -23.87 -2.59 -6.70
N ASN A 187 -23.17 -1.76 -5.93
CA ASN A 187 -23.38 -0.30 -5.92
C ASN A 187 -23.01 0.35 -7.25
N GLU A 188 -21.98 -0.18 -7.93
CA GLU A 188 -21.55 0.27 -9.26
C GLU A 188 -22.36 -0.37 -10.40
N LYS A 189 -23.30 -1.27 -10.09
CA LYS A 189 -24.14 -2.00 -11.05
C LYS A 189 -23.32 -2.82 -12.05
N VAL A 190 -22.22 -3.42 -11.60
CA VAL A 190 -21.33 -4.28 -12.37
C VAL A 190 -21.66 -5.73 -12.06
N GLU A 191 -21.97 -6.51 -13.10
CA GLU A 191 -22.22 -7.94 -12.97
C GLU A 191 -20.90 -8.71 -12.76
N CYS A 192 -20.90 -9.62 -11.79
CA CYS A 192 -19.76 -10.48 -11.50
C CYS A 192 -20.21 -11.79 -10.87
N LYS A 193 -19.62 -12.90 -11.30
CA LYS A 193 -19.84 -14.20 -10.66
C LYS A 193 -19.16 -14.23 -9.29
N PRO A 194 -19.83 -14.73 -8.24
CA PRO A 194 -19.25 -14.81 -6.88
C PRO A 194 -17.90 -15.56 -6.82
N GLU A 195 -17.73 -16.59 -7.67
CA GLU A 195 -16.50 -17.37 -7.76
C GLU A 195 -15.32 -16.53 -8.27
N THR A 196 -15.56 -15.61 -9.21
CA THR A 196 -14.53 -14.71 -9.71
C THR A 196 -14.05 -13.75 -8.63
N VAL A 197 -14.97 -13.21 -7.80
CA VAL A 197 -14.59 -12.34 -6.66
C VAL A 197 -13.76 -13.11 -5.65
N ARG A 198 -14.14 -14.35 -5.30
CA ARG A 198 -13.34 -15.19 -4.39
C ARG A 198 -11.94 -15.43 -4.93
N LYS A 199 -11.83 -15.81 -6.20
CA LYS A 199 -10.53 -16.04 -6.84
C LYS A 199 -9.66 -14.78 -6.87
N ILE A 200 -10.24 -13.57 -7.07
CA ILE A 200 -9.52 -12.30 -6.97
C ILE A 200 -8.96 -12.11 -5.55
N VAL A 201 -9.79 -12.37 -4.52
CA VAL A 201 -9.33 -12.26 -3.14
C VAL A 201 -8.23 -13.27 -2.84
N ASP A 202 -8.36 -14.52 -3.27
CA ASP A 202 -7.34 -15.55 -3.03
C ASP A 202 -6.01 -15.23 -3.72
N THR A 203 -6.05 -14.57 -4.87
CA THR A 203 -4.86 -14.22 -5.66
C THR A 203 -4.14 -12.98 -5.11
N PHE A 204 -4.88 -11.94 -4.70
CA PHE A 204 -4.31 -10.63 -4.39
C PHE A 204 -4.34 -10.25 -2.91
N TYR A 205 -4.89 -11.12 -2.03
CA TYR A 205 -4.87 -10.86 -0.59
C TYR A 205 -3.42 -10.73 -0.07
N PRO A 206 -3.09 -9.75 0.77
CA PRO A 206 -3.99 -8.83 1.49
C PRO A 206 -4.17 -7.44 0.83
N ASP A 207 -3.72 -7.21 -0.41
CA ASP A 207 -3.78 -5.90 -1.07
C ASP A 207 -5.19 -5.57 -1.59
N VAL A 208 -6.04 -5.04 -0.70
CA VAL A 208 -7.41 -4.65 -1.04
C VAL A 208 -7.44 -3.47 -2.03
N ARG A 209 -6.44 -2.58 -1.99
CA ARG A 209 -6.34 -1.45 -2.94
C ARG A 209 -6.18 -1.96 -4.36
N ARG A 210 -5.28 -2.92 -4.58
CA ARG A 210 -5.05 -3.55 -5.89
C ARG A 210 -6.33 -4.21 -6.40
N MET A 211 -7.03 -4.99 -5.57
CA MET A 211 -8.28 -5.65 -5.95
C MET A 211 -9.34 -4.65 -6.43
N ILE A 212 -9.55 -3.54 -5.69
CA ILE A 212 -10.55 -2.52 -6.06
C ILE A 212 -10.16 -1.82 -7.35
N ASN A 213 -8.88 -1.47 -7.54
CA ASN A 213 -8.38 -0.83 -8.76
C ASN A 213 -8.55 -1.75 -9.97
N LEU A 214 -8.20 -3.04 -9.84
CA LEU A 214 -8.34 -4.05 -10.88
C LEU A 214 -9.81 -4.20 -11.30
N LEU A 215 -10.71 -4.32 -10.34
CA LEU A 215 -12.15 -4.39 -10.60
C LEU A 215 -12.66 -3.15 -11.33
N GLN A 216 -12.25 -1.95 -10.91
CA GLN A 216 -12.64 -0.71 -11.56
C GLN A 216 -12.12 -0.62 -13.00
N GLN A 217 -10.84 -0.95 -13.21
CA GLN A 217 -10.21 -0.89 -14.53
C GLN A 217 -10.87 -1.87 -15.51
N TYR A 218 -11.08 -3.12 -15.06
CA TYR A 218 -11.67 -4.16 -15.89
C TYR A 218 -13.13 -3.87 -16.22
N SER A 219 -13.92 -3.40 -15.24
CA SER A 219 -15.33 -3.05 -15.45
C SER A 219 -15.53 -1.93 -16.47
N LYS A 220 -14.64 -0.93 -16.47
CA LYS A 220 -14.68 0.17 -17.44
C LYS A 220 -14.42 -0.30 -18.87
N LYS A 221 -13.60 -1.33 -19.06
CA LYS A 221 -13.22 -1.86 -20.38
C LYS A 221 -14.25 -2.85 -20.90
N ASN A 222 -14.74 -3.74 -20.05
CA ASN A 222 -15.52 -4.91 -20.46
C ASN A 222 -16.99 -4.90 -20.01
N GLY A 223 -17.37 -3.98 -19.09
CA GLY A 223 -18.73 -3.87 -18.55
C GLY A 223 -19.13 -4.94 -17.53
N ILE A 224 -18.53 -6.13 -17.62
CA ILE A 224 -18.79 -7.30 -16.76
C ILE A 224 -17.46 -7.81 -16.20
N ILE A 225 -17.47 -8.34 -14.98
CA ILE A 225 -16.30 -8.99 -14.40
C ILE A 225 -16.40 -10.51 -14.61
N ASP A 226 -15.50 -11.03 -15.41
CA ASP A 226 -15.37 -12.46 -15.70
C ASP A 226 -13.95 -12.98 -15.40
N ILE A 227 -13.67 -14.22 -15.80
CA ILE A 227 -12.38 -14.87 -15.54
C ILE A 227 -11.23 -14.21 -16.32
N GLY A 228 -11.50 -13.48 -17.41
CA GLY A 228 -10.50 -12.74 -18.19
C GLY A 228 -9.83 -11.60 -17.40
N ILE A 229 -10.37 -11.23 -16.23
CA ILE A 229 -9.74 -10.25 -15.33
C ILE A 229 -8.33 -10.69 -14.89
N PHE A 230 -8.08 -11.99 -14.81
CA PHE A 230 -6.77 -12.53 -14.45
C PHE A 230 -5.77 -12.48 -15.61
N ASP A 231 -6.25 -12.32 -16.84
CA ASP A 231 -5.38 -12.23 -18.02
C ASP A 231 -4.85 -10.79 -18.20
N VAL A 232 -5.47 -9.80 -17.57
CA VAL A 232 -5.01 -8.39 -17.61
C VAL A 232 -3.64 -8.21 -16.95
N GLU A 233 -3.32 -9.03 -15.95
CA GLU A 233 -2.05 -8.96 -15.20
C GLU A 233 -1.08 -10.10 -15.53
N LYS A 234 -1.52 -11.09 -16.32
CA LYS A 234 -0.60 -12.12 -16.80
C LYS A 234 0.26 -11.54 -17.92
N VAL A 235 1.55 -11.54 -17.68
CA VAL A 235 2.50 -11.48 -18.78
C VAL A 235 2.28 -12.72 -19.62
N ASP A 236 1.87 -12.54 -20.88
CA ASP A 236 1.56 -13.66 -21.77
C ASP A 236 2.77 -14.57 -21.96
N ASN A 237 2.57 -15.87 -22.15
CA ASN A 237 3.64 -16.79 -22.47
C ASN A 237 4.47 -16.32 -23.69
N GLU A 238 3.84 -15.57 -24.59
CA GLU A 238 4.47 -14.91 -25.73
C GLU A 238 5.69 -14.07 -25.32
N PHE A 239 5.62 -13.32 -24.20
CA PHE A 239 6.73 -12.53 -23.70
C PHE A 239 7.94 -13.41 -23.31
N TYR A 240 7.69 -14.52 -22.62
CA TYR A 240 8.76 -15.45 -22.25
C TYR A 240 9.34 -16.17 -23.46
N GLU A 241 8.50 -16.50 -24.45
CA GLU A 241 8.96 -17.04 -25.74
C GLU A 241 9.84 -16.04 -26.51
N MET A 242 9.50 -14.73 -26.47
CA MET A 242 10.36 -13.70 -27.05
C MET A 242 11.74 -13.67 -26.38
N ILE A 243 11.80 -13.81 -25.05
CA ILE A 243 13.06 -13.86 -24.31
C ILE A 243 13.85 -15.12 -24.67
N MET A 244 13.21 -16.28 -24.65
CA MET A 244 13.84 -17.56 -25.00
C MET A 244 14.38 -17.59 -26.44
N ASN A 245 13.69 -16.90 -27.36
CA ASN A 245 14.10 -16.76 -28.77
C ASN A 245 15.00 -15.54 -29.02
N LYS A 246 15.48 -14.87 -27.97
CA LYS A 246 16.37 -13.70 -28.03
C LYS A 246 15.85 -12.51 -28.84
N LYS A 247 14.53 -12.33 -28.89
CA LYS A 247 13.85 -11.23 -29.61
C LYS A 247 13.76 -9.99 -28.74
N LEU A 248 14.89 -9.31 -28.48
CA LEU A 248 14.98 -8.18 -27.57
C LEU A 248 14.02 -7.03 -27.91
N THR A 249 13.99 -6.64 -29.19
CA THR A 249 13.16 -5.52 -29.66
C THR A 249 11.67 -5.78 -29.40
N ASP A 250 11.21 -7.00 -29.68
CA ASP A 250 9.82 -7.39 -29.47
C ASP A 250 9.47 -7.46 -28.00
N ALA A 251 10.36 -8.05 -27.17
CA ALA A 251 10.17 -8.13 -25.72
C ALA A 251 10.13 -6.75 -25.07
N ARG A 252 11.00 -5.82 -25.47
CA ARG A 252 10.98 -4.43 -24.99
C ARG A 252 9.68 -3.74 -25.39
N LYS A 253 9.27 -3.82 -26.66
CA LYS A 253 8.06 -3.21 -27.20
C LYS A 253 6.81 -3.73 -26.48
N TYR A 254 6.76 -5.04 -26.21
CA TYR A 254 5.70 -5.69 -25.45
C TYR A 254 5.46 -5.05 -24.08
N VAL A 255 6.53 -4.77 -23.33
CA VAL A 255 6.44 -4.19 -21.98
C VAL A 255 5.98 -2.73 -22.04
N ILE A 256 6.49 -1.95 -22.99
CA ILE A 256 6.18 -0.52 -23.14
C ILE A 256 4.73 -0.32 -23.59
N GLU A 257 4.28 -1.03 -24.63
CA GLU A 257 2.93 -0.86 -25.19
C GLU A 257 1.84 -1.24 -24.20
N ARG A 258 2.11 -2.19 -23.29
CA ARG A 258 1.17 -2.61 -22.25
C ARG A 258 1.33 -1.83 -20.95
N ASN A 259 2.31 -0.90 -20.89
CA ASN A 259 2.57 -0.03 -19.73
C ASN A 259 2.74 -0.81 -18.41
N TYR A 260 3.48 -1.93 -18.47
CA TYR A 260 3.78 -2.71 -17.28
C TYR A 260 4.68 -1.96 -16.31
N ASN A 261 4.51 -2.18 -15.02
CA ASN A 261 5.42 -1.70 -14.00
C ASN A 261 6.73 -2.51 -14.02
N PHE A 262 7.87 -1.85 -14.21
CA PHE A 262 9.16 -2.53 -14.27
C PHE A 262 9.52 -3.27 -12.98
N ASP A 263 9.12 -2.76 -11.80
CA ASP A 263 9.37 -3.45 -10.52
C ASP A 263 8.62 -4.79 -10.45
N GLU A 264 7.38 -4.83 -11.00
CA GLU A 264 6.60 -6.07 -11.11
C GLU A 264 7.15 -7.02 -12.18
N MET A 265 7.72 -6.49 -13.24
CA MET A 265 8.29 -7.30 -14.32
C MET A 265 9.51 -8.11 -13.86
N TYR A 266 10.37 -7.58 -12.99
CA TYR A 266 11.44 -8.37 -12.39
C TYR A 266 10.90 -9.55 -11.58
N ARG A 267 9.83 -9.33 -10.82
CA ARG A 267 9.18 -10.40 -10.07
C ARG A 267 8.54 -11.43 -11.01
N ASN A 268 7.90 -10.99 -12.09
CA ASN A 268 7.34 -11.86 -13.10
C ASN A 268 8.42 -12.73 -13.78
N LEU A 269 9.59 -12.16 -14.10
CA LEU A 269 10.71 -12.93 -14.63
C LEU A 269 11.17 -14.02 -13.65
N PHE A 270 11.28 -13.69 -12.37
CA PHE A 270 11.65 -14.67 -11.35
C PHE A 270 10.62 -15.79 -11.20
N ASP A 271 9.33 -15.45 -11.11
CA ASP A 271 8.28 -16.42 -10.82
C ASP A 271 7.92 -17.31 -12.04
N ASN A 272 8.04 -16.79 -13.26
CA ASN A 272 7.53 -17.47 -14.45
C ASN A 272 8.62 -17.86 -15.49
N LEU A 273 9.66 -17.03 -15.69
CA LEU A 273 10.74 -17.39 -16.63
C LEU A 273 11.74 -18.35 -16.02
N VAL A 274 12.20 -18.08 -14.77
CA VAL A 274 13.22 -18.90 -14.11
C VAL A 274 12.84 -20.38 -14.06
N PRO A 275 11.61 -20.79 -13.71
CA PRO A 275 11.23 -22.21 -13.67
C PRO A 275 11.29 -22.90 -15.05
N LEU A 276 11.22 -22.16 -16.16
CA LEU A 276 11.30 -22.70 -17.51
C LEU A 276 12.72 -23.02 -17.95
N LEU A 277 13.73 -22.53 -17.21
CA LEU A 277 15.14 -22.69 -17.57
C LEU A 277 15.75 -23.96 -16.98
N ALA A 278 16.83 -24.45 -17.60
CA ALA A 278 17.63 -25.53 -17.04
C ALA A 278 18.32 -25.10 -15.72
N LYS A 279 18.44 -26.02 -14.76
CA LYS A 279 18.95 -25.73 -13.40
C LYS A 279 20.23 -24.86 -13.35
N PRO A 280 21.29 -25.10 -14.18
CA PRO A 280 22.49 -24.27 -14.15
C PRO A 280 22.23 -22.82 -14.52
N LYS A 281 21.31 -22.57 -15.47
CA LYS A 281 20.95 -21.23 -15.94
C LYS A 281 20.03 -20.50 -14.98
N GLN A 282 19.20 -21.21 -14.20
CA GLN A 282 18.33 -20.63 -13.19
C GLN A 282 19.13 -19.77 -12.19
N ALA A 283 20.23 -20.32 -11.64
CA ALA A 283 21.04 -19.60 -10.67
C ALA A 283 21.64 -18.31 -11.24
N GLN A 284 22.14 -18.35 -12.48
CA GLN A 284 22.70 -17.18 -13.15
C GLN A 284 21.64 -16.10 -13.40
N VAL A 285 20.46 -16.50 -13.90
CA VAL A 285 19.35 -15.57 -14.16
C VAL A 285 18.82 -14.95 -12.87
N ILE A 286 18.74 -15.69 -11.76
CA ILE A 286 18.36 -15.15 -10.45
C ILE A 286 19.33 -14.06 -10.00
N LEU A 287 20.65 -14.27 -10.15
CA LEU A 287 21.66 -13.28 -9.79
C LEU A 287 21.52 -12.01 -10.63
N ILE A 288 21.30 -12.15 -11.94
CA ILE A 288 21.06 -11.00 -12.84
C ILE A 288 19.83 -10.23 -12.38
N ILE A 289 18.71 -10.92 -12.15
CA ILE A 289 17.46 -10.27 -11.70
C ILE A 289 17.68 -9.52 -10.38
N ALA A 290 18.35 -10.15 -9.39
CA ALA A 290 18.59 -9.53 -8.10
C ALA A 290 19.47 -8.27 -8.20
N GLU A 291 20.53 -8.30 -9.01
CA GLU A 291 21.41 -7.15 -9.26
C GLU A 291 20.65 -6.02 -9.95
N MET A 292 19.86 -6.33 -10.98
CA MET A 292 19.10 -5.32 -11.71
C MET A 292 17.93 -4.74 -10.90
N MET A 293 17.29 -5.52 -10.03
CA MET A 293 16.32 -5.00 -9.06
C MET A 293 16.97 -4.02 -8.08
N TYR A 294 18.18 -4.32 -7.60
CA TYR A 294 18.93 -3.40 -6.75
C TYR A 294 19.23 -2.10 -7.47
N LYS A 295 19.78 -2.17 -8.70
CA LYS A 295 20.05 -1.00 -9.54
C LYS A 295 18.78 -0.20 -9.84
N ASN A 296 17.63 -0.87 -10.02
CA ASN A 296 16.35 -0.23 -10.36
C ASN A 296 15.86 0.77 -9.30
N SER A 297 16.33 0.64 -8.05
CA SER A 297 16.02 1.57 -6.96
C SER A 297 16.75 2.91 -7.07
N PHE A 298 17.80 3.00 -7.89
CA PHE A 298 18.69 4.16 -7.99
C PHE A 298 18.74 4.78 -9.38
N VAL A 299 18.32 4.07 -10.43
CA VAL A 299 18.38 4.57 -11.80
C VAL A 299 17.27 5.59 -12.09
N VAL A 300 17.60 6.57 -12.93
CA VAL A 300 16.64 7.57 -13.39
C VAL A 300 15.66 6.97 -14.40
N ASP A 301 16.16 6.10 -15.28
CA ASP A 301 15.38 5.47 -16.34
C ASP A 301 15.26 3.96 -16.10
N LYS A 302 14.10 3.54 -15.63
CA LYS A 302 13.80 2.14 -15.33
C LYS A 302 13.67 1.29 -16.58
N GLU A 303 13.26 1.87 -17.71
CA GLU A 303 13.14 1.18 -19.00
C GLU A 303 14.51 0.72 -19.49
N ILE A 304 15.50 1.60 -19.43
CA ILE A 304 16.88 1.27 -19.85
C ILE A 304 17.44 0.16 -18.97
N ASN A 305 17.25 0.26 -17.65
CA ASN A 305 17.71 -0.76 -16.71
C ASN A 305 17.05 -2.12 -16.93
N PHE A 306 15.74 -2.13 -17.18
CA PHE A 306 15.02 -3.36 -17.47
C PHE A 306 15.45 -3.96 -18.82
N THR A 307 15.69 -3.12 -19.84
CA THR A 307 16.22 -3.57 -21.15
C THR A 307 17.59 -4.20 -21.00
N ALA A 308 18.46 -3.61 -20.18
CA ALA A 308 19.79 -4.20 -19.86
C ALA A 308 19.63 -5.57 -19.18
N CYS A 309 18.68 -5.72 -18.26
CA CYS A 309 18.36 -7.01 -17.64
C CYS A 309 17.96 -8.06 -18.69
N LEU A 310 17.09 -7.71 -19.64
CA LEU A 310 16.70 -8.62 -20.71
C LEU A 310 17.89 -9.05 -21.58
N ILE A 311 18.81 -8.13 -21.89
CA ILE A 311 20.04 -8.45 -22.65
C ILE A 311 20.92 -9.45 -21.89
N GLU A 312 21.16 -9.21 -20.61
CA GLU A 312 21.96 -10.11 -19.78
C GLU A 312 21.31 -11.50 -19.66
N ILE A 313 20.00 -11.57 -19.42
CA ILE A 313 19.27 -12.83 -19.36
C ILE A 313 19.37 -13.55 -20.70
N MET A 314 19.14 -12.88 -21.83
CA MET A 314 19.21 -13.47 -23.17
C MET A 314 20.63 -13.93 -23.54
N SER A 315 21.67 -13.36 -22.92
CA SER A 315 23.07 -13.80 -23.13
C SER A 315 23.36 -15.14 -22.45
N VAL A 316 22.66 -15.43 -21.34
CA VAL A 316 22.82 -16.65 -20.53
C VAL A 316 21.95 -17.80 -21.03
N ILE A 317 20.77 -17.50 -21.58
CA ILE A 317 19.84 -18.46 -22.15
C ILE A 317 20.33 -18.89 -23.53
#